data_0e358f0ca3545245dedbf21b233d9f10
#
_entry.id   0e358f0ca3545245dedbf21b233d9f10
#
_cell.length_a   1.000
_cell.length_b   1.000
_cell.length_c   1.000
_cell.angle_alpha   90.00
_cell.angle_beta   90.00
_cell.angle_gamma   90.00
#
_symmetry.space_group_name_H-M   'P 1'
#
loop_
_entity.id
_entity.type
_entity.pdbx_description
1 polymer ?
#
loop_
_entity_poly.entity_id
_entity_poly.type
_entity_poly.pdbx_seq_one_letter_code
_entity_poly.pdbx_strand_id
1 'polypeptide(L)'
;MTNIDDIVINFDDSNLLVLNIILAFLMFGVALDIKVQDFKQLFRAPKIPLIGLLSEYIFLPLLTLGLIMLIKPHASIALGMVLVSVCPGGSVSNFMVHLSKGNAALSVLLTSFTTASAIILTPVAFAFWAGMNPITAELLQTLNVDPEKIVKTVIFLIFIPVSIGMFLNHRYPNLTEKIKRPIANISMLIFLGFVTVALVNNYSKMQDYLHVVFLIVLVHNGLALFGGYQIPRLFKLSKKNARAISIETGIQNSGLGLVLALQVFNGLGGMVLILAWWGIWHLISGFTISMIWSRKPVD
;
A
#
# COMPACT_ATOMS: atom_id res chain seq x y z
N MET A 1 -24.02 -14.03 14.88
CA MET A 1 -22.78 -13.66 14.17
C MET A 1 -22.20 -12.44 14.90
N THR A 2 -20.95 -12.52 15.35
CA THR A 2 -20.26 -11.37 15.95
C THR A 2 -20.04 -10.33 14.85
N ASN A 3 -20.41 -9.07 15.08
CA ASN A 3 -20.18 -8.03 14.08
C ASN A 3 -18.67 -7.84 13.87
N ILE A 4 -18.20 -7.77 12.61
CA ILE A 4 -16.76 -7.62 12.29
C ILE A 4 -16.20 -6.31 12.84
N ASP A 5 -17.04 -5.29 13.03
CA ASP A 5 -16.65 -4.01 13.61
C ASP A 5 -16.30 -4.12 15.10
N ASP A 6 -16.82 -5.15 15.79
CA ASP A 6 -16.53 -5.45 17.20
C ASP A 6 -15.37 -6.43 17.38
N ILE A 7 -14.88 -7.02 16.28
CA ILE A 7 -13.72 -7.92 16.32
C ILE A 7 -12.45 -7.09 16.43
N VAL A 8 -11.72 -7.31 17.51
CA VAL A 8 -10.39 -6.74 17.72
C VAL A 8 -9.36 -7.86 17.64
N ILE A 9 -8.35 -7.69 16.81
CA ILE A 9 -7.21 -8.59 16.71
C ILE A 9 -6.15 -8.08 17.66
N ASN A 10 -6.14 -8.66 18.86
CA ASN A 10 -5.16 -8.32 19.88
C ASN A 10 -3.85 -9.06 19.63
N PHE A 11 -2.77 -8.33 19.76
CA PHE A 11 -1.42 -8.86 19.84
C PHE A 11 -0.87 -8.56 21.23
N ASP A 12 -0.22 -9.53 21.84
CA ASP A 12 0.57 -9.29 23.03
C ASP A 12 1.69 -8.29 22.73
N ASP A 13 2.15 -7.56 23.73
CA ASP A 13 3.20 -6.53 23.55
C ASP A 13 4.46 -7.11 22.88
N SER A 14 4.80 -8.37 23.16
CA SER A 14 5.90 -9.06 22.49
C SER A 14 5.67 -9.27 21.01
N ASN A 15 4.45 -9.62 20.59
CA ASN A 15 4.07 -9.79 19.20
C ASN A 15 4.02 -8.45 18.45
N LEU A 16 3.59 -7.38 19.13
CA LEU A 16 3.63 -6.01 18.58
C LEU A 16 5.08 -5.55 18.36
N LEU A 17 5.98 -5.84 19.29
CA LEU A 17 7.41 -5.52 19.12
C LEU A 17 8.00 -6.25 17.91
N VAL A 18 7.73 -7.55 17.79
CA VAL A 18 8.17 -8.36 16.64
C VAL A 18 7.62 -7.80 15.33
N LEU A 19 6.32 -7.46 15.30
CA LEU A 19 5.71 -6.82 14.14
C LEU A 19 6.41 -5.52 13.76
N ASN A 20 6.68 -4.65 14.75
CA ASN A 20 7.37 -3.38 14.53
C ASN A 20 8.76 -3.57 13.89
N ILE A 21 9.52 -4.56 14.39
CA ILE A 21 10.84 -4.89 13.85
C ILE A 21 10.72 -5.39 12.39
N ILE A 22 9.78 -6.30 12.14
CA ILE A 22 9.54 -6.82 10.78
C ILE A 22 9.23 -5.70 9.80
N LEU A 23 8.43 -4.74 10.22
CA LEU A 23 8.00 -3.64 9.37
C LEU A 23 9.06 -2.57 9.19
N ALA A 24 9.77 -2.23 10.26
CA ALA A 24 10.93 -1.36 10.14
C ALA A 24 11.96 -1.96 9.17
N PHE A 25 12.17 -3.28 9.24
CA PHE A 25 13.05 -4.00 8.32
C PHE A 25 12.52 -4.01 6.88
N LEU A 26 11.21 -4.17 6.69
CA LEU A 26 10.57 -4.08 5.38
C LEU A 26 10.70 -2.66 4.81
N MET A 27 10.42 -1.63 5.59
CA MET A 27 10.54 -0.23 5.17
C MET A 27 11.99 0.15 4.85
N PHE A 28 12.94 -0.33 5.65
CA PHE A 28 14.37 -0.20 5.35
C PHE A 28 14.73 -0.85 4.01
N GLY A 29 14.25 -2.08 3.77
CA GLY A 29 14.47 -2.79 2.49
C GLY A 29 13.95 -2.02 1.28
N VAL A 30 12.75 -1.44 1.38
CA VAL A 30 12.17 -0.56 0.34
C VAL A 30 13.05 0.67 0.11
N ALA A 31 13.54 1.28 1.19
CA ALA A 31 14.30 2.52 1.14
C ALA A 31 15.70 2.36 0.52
N LEU A 32 16.24 1.14 0.48
CA LEU A 32 17.50 0.86 -0.21
C LEU A 32 17.44 1.10 -1.73
N ASP A 33 16.25 1.12 -2.32
CA ASP A 33 16.06 1.45 -3.74
C ASP A 33 15.86 2.95 -4.00
N ILE A 34 15.56 3.76 -2.96
CA ILE A 34 15.26 5.18 -3.09
C ILE A 34 16.54 6.00 -3.29
N LYS A 35 16.58 6.81 -4.37
CA LYS A 35 17.69 7.70 -4.69
C LYS A 35 17.26 9.16 -4.63
N VAL A 36 18.14 10.03 -4.12
CA VAL A 36 17.88 11.49 -4.12
C VAL A 36 17.68 12.04 -5.54
N GLN A 37 18.32 11.42 -6.54
CA GLN A 37 18.15 11.79 -7.94
C GLN A 37 16.72 11.60 -8.45
N ASP A 38 15.96 10.65 -7.92
CA ASP A 38 14.58 10.37 -8.33
C ASP A 38 13.70 11.59 -8.05
N PHE A 39 13.90 12.25 -6.90
CA PHE A 39 13.19 13.49 -6.56
C PHE A 39 13.53 14.65 -7.50
N LYS A 40 14.80 14.79 -7.90
CA LYS A 40 15.20 15.83 -8.86
C LYS A 40 14.54 15.61 -10.23
N GLN A 41 14.36 14.38 -10.64
CA GLN A 41 13.72 14.03 -11.91
C GLN A 41 12.23 14.38 -11.91
N LEU A 42 11.54 14.19 -10.77
CA LEU A 42 10.15 14.61 -10.59
C LEU A 42 9.94 16.09 -10.93
N PHE A 43 10.84 16.96 -10.42
CA PHE A 43 10.75 18.41 -10.62
C PHE A 43 11.19 18.86 -12.03
N ARG A 44 12.05 18.10 -12.72
CA ARG A 44 12.52 18.45 -14.07
C ARG A 44 11.50 18.12 -15.17
N ALA A 45 10.74 17.04 -15.02
CA ALA A 45 9.74 16.60 -16.00
C ALA A 45 8.44 16.18 -15.30
N PRO A 46 7.71 17.08 -14.65
CA PRO A 46 6.65 16.77 -13.68
C PRO A 46 5.38 16.17 -14.30
N LYS A 47 5.10 16.42 -15.59
CA LYS A 47 3.82 16.04 -16.22
C LYS A 47 3.49 14.55 -16.06
N ILE A 48 4.43 13.66 -16.35
CA ILE A 48 4.17 12.21 -16.33
C ILE A 48 4.04 11.69 -14.89
N PRO A 49 4.98 12.01 -13.98
CA PRO A 49 4.83 11.63 -12.57
C PRO A 49 3.60 12.20 -11.90
N LEU A 50 3.22 13.45 -12.18
CA LEU A 50 2.00 14.05 -11.61
C LEU A 50 0.74 13.29 -12.01
N ILE A 51 0.65 12.77 -13.23
CA ILE A 51 -0.47 11.91 -13.66
C ILE A 51 -0.47 10.61 -12.87
N GLY A 52 0.71 10.04 -12.56
CA GLY A 52 0.83 8.89 -11.68
C GLY A 52 0.33 9.19 -10.26
N LEU A 53 0.80 10.29 -9.67
CA LEU A 53 0.37 10.72 -8.33
C LEU A 53 -1.13 11.06 -8.27
N LEU A 54 -1.69 11.66 -9.33
CA LEU A 54 -3.14 11.86 -9.44
C LEU A 54 -3.89 10.52 -9.46
N SER A 55 -3.34 9.50 -10.14
CA SER A 55 -3.94 8.16 -10.14
C SER A 55 -3.89 7.51 -8.76
N GLU A 56 -2.82 7.67 -8.01
CA GLU A 56 -2.66 7.06 -6.68
C GLU A 56 -3.43 7.83 -5.58
N TYR A 57 -3.29 9.16 -5.50
CA TYR A 57 -3.82 9.95 -4.36
C TYR A 57 -5.18 10.60 -4.59
N ILE A 58 -5.67 10.63 -5.84
CA ILE A 58 -6.99 11.21 -6.15
C ILE A 58 -7.90 10.13 -6.73
N PHE A 59 -7.52 9.50 -7.84
CA PHE A 59 -8.41 8.53 -8.49
C PHE A 59 -8.67 7.31 -7.60
N LEU A 60 -7.63 6.69 -7.03
CA LEU A 60 -7.80 5.49 -6.22
C LEU A 60 -8.66 5.74 -4.97
N PRO A 61 -8.46 6.79 -4.17
CA PRO A 61 -9.36 7.12 -3.07
C PRO A 61 -10.78 7.48 -3.51
N LEU A 62 -10.98 8.23 -4.61
CA LEU A 62 -12.31 8.50 -5.16
C LEU A 62 -13.03 7.23 -5.60
N LEU A 63 -12.33 6.33 -6.28
CA LEU A 63 -12.85 5.00 -6.63
C LEU A 63 -13.26 4.25 -5.36
N THR A 64 -12.43 4.30 -4.33
CA THR A 64 -12.69 3.66 -3.03
C THR A 64 -13.97 4.19 -2.40
N LEU A 65 -14.13 5.51 -2.34
CA LEU A 65 -15.37 6.12 -1.81
C LEU A 65 -16.59 5.72 -2.65
N GLY A 66 -16.47 5.71 -3.97
CA GLY A 66 -17.54 5.26 -4.86
C GLY A 66 -17.95 3.81 -4.58
N LEU A 67 -16.98 2.91 -4.38
CA LEU A 67 -17.23 1.53 -4.03
C LEU A 67 -17.86 1.39 -2.63
N ILE A 68 -17.41 2.15 -1.64
CA ILE A 68 -18.01 2.15 -0.30
C ILE A 68 -19.47 2.59 -0.36
N MET A 69 -19.79 3.64 -1.12
CA MET A 69 -21.16 4.11 -1.30
C MET A 69 -22.06 3.09 -2.00
N LEU A 70 -21.51 2.34 -2.96
CA LEU A 70 -22.23 1.33 -3.72
C LEU A 70 -22.45 0.03 -2.95
N ILE A 71 -21.39 -0.48 -2.31
CA ILE A 71 -21.37 -1.80 -1.65
C ILE A 71 -21.90 -1.69 -0.23
N LYS A 72 -21.71 -0.54 0.43
CA LYS A 72 -22.03 -0.27 1.85
C LYS A 72 -21.49 -1.37 2.78
N PRO A 73 -20.18 -1.63 2.76
CA PRO A 73 -19.57 -2.65 3.61
C PRO A 73 -19.62 -2.20 5.07
N HIS A 74 -19.29 -3.12 5.98
CA HIS A 74 -19.06 -2.79 7.39
C HIS A 74 -18.06 -1.65 7.56
N ALA A 75 -18.24 -0.81 8.56
CA ALA A 75 -17.47 0.43 8.71
C ALA A 75 -15.95 0.18 8.87
N SER A 76 -15.55 -0.88 9.57
CA SER A 76 -14.13 -1.27 9.70
C SER A 76 -13.52 -1.74 8.38
N ILE A 77 -14.29 -2.45 7.54
CA ILE A 77 -13.87 -2.83 6.18
C ILE A 77 -13.70 -1.57 5.32
N ALA A 78 -14.69 -0.65 5.38
CA ALA A 78 -14.63 0.62 4.64
C ALA A 78 -13.40 1.45 5.02
N LEU A 79 -13.10 1.59 6.32
CA LEU A 79 -11.88 2.26 6.78
C LEU A 79 -10.61 1.58 6.27
N GLY A 80 -10.57 0.25 6.23
CA GLY A 80 -9.44 -0.49 5.65
C GLY A 80 -9.30 -0.27 4.15
N MET A 81 -10.42 -0.17 3.39
CA MET A 81 -10.41 0.20 1.97
C MET A 81 -9.84 1.61 1.76
N VAL A 82 -10.23 2.58 2.58
CA VAL A 82 -9.67 3.93 2.51
C VAL A 82 -8.19 3.90 2.87
N LEU A 83 -7.81 3.20 3.93
CA LEU A 83 -6.40 3.15 4.34
C LEU A 83 -5.49 2.57 3.25
N VAL A 84 -5.88 1.45 2.62
CA VAL A 84 -5.06 0.89 1.54
C VAL A 84 -4.96 1.83 0.35
N SER A 85 -6.01 2.60 0.04
CA SER A 85 -6.04 3.52 -1.11
C SER A 85 -5.13 4.74 -0.95
N VAL A 86 -4.70 5.05 0.27
CA VAL A 86 -3.80 6.18 0.56
C VAL A 86 -2.41 5.74 1.03
N CYS A 87 -2.17 4.42 1.08
CA CYS A 87 -0.83 3.90 1.29
C CYS A 87 0.07 4.20 0.07
N PRO A 88 1.40 4.31 0.25
CA PRO A 88 2.31 4.46 -0.88
C PRO A 88 2.33 3.21 -1.76
N GLY A 89 2.84 3.33 -2.98
CA GLY A 89 3.09 2.20 -3.87
C GLY A 89 3.99 1.14 -3.21
N GLY A 90 3.73 -0.13 -3.48
CA GLY A 90 4.52 -1.24 -2.96
C GLY A 90 5.80 -1.46 -3.79
N SER A 91 6.96 -1.70 -3.15
CA SER A 91 8.24 -1.93 -3.85
C SER A 91 8.21 -3.07 -4.87
N VAL A 92 7.30 -4.03 -4.71
CA VAL A 92 7.10 -5.14 -5.65
C VAL A 92 6.57 -4.65 -7.00
N SER A 93 5.91 -3.47 -7.06
CA SER A 93 5.44 -2.85 -8.30
C SER A 93 6.57 -2.63 -9.29
N ASN A 94 7.75 -2.21 -8.83
CA ASN A 94 8.92 -1.96 -9.69
C ASN A 94 9.32 -3.21 -10.49
N PHE A 95 9.33 -4.39 -9.84
CA PHE A 95 9.58 -5.66 -10.52
C PHE A 95 8.47 -6.00 -11.52
N MET A 96 7.22 -5.81 -11.13
CA MET A 96 6.05 -6.09 -11.99
C MET A 96 6.00 -5.17 -13.20
N VAL A 97 6.34 -3.88 -13.03
CA VAL A 97 6.47 -2.93 -14.14
C VAL A 97 7.58 -3.33 -15.10
N HIS A 98 8.74 -3.73 -14.58
CA HIS A 98 9.82 -4.24 -15.42
C HIS A 98 9.38 -5.48 -16.23
N LEU A 99 8.75 -6.46 -15.57
CA LEU A 99 8.22 -7.67 -16.19
C LEU A 99 7.18 -7.34 -17.28
N SER A 100 6.33 -6.35 -17.05
CA SER A 100 5.29 -5.88 -17.98
C SER A 100 5.86 -5.13 -19.20
N LYS A 101 7.17 -4.91 -19.27
CA LYS A 101 7.83 -3.99 -20.23
C LYS A 101 7.30 -2.55 -20.12
N GLY A 102 6.88 -2.13 -18.93
CA GLY A 102 6.49 -0.77 -18.60
C GLY A 102 7.69 0.16 -18.41
N ASN A 103 7.42 1.41 -18.06
CA ASN A 103 8.45 2.39 -17.71
C ASN A 103 8.93 2.18 -16.27
N ALA A 104 9.97 1.34 -16.10
CA ALA A 104 10.52 1.02 -14.79
C ALA A 104 11.10 2.26 -14.07
N ALA A 105 11.67 3.22 -14.81
CA ALA A 105 12.19 4.45 -14.21
C ALA A 105 11.06 5.31 -13.62
N LEU A 106 9.90 5.36 -14.27
CA LEU A 106 8.72 6.04 -13.74
C LEU A 106 8.18 5.34 -12.48
N SER A 107 8.14 4.00 -12.49
CA SER A 107 7.70 3.21 -11.35
C SER A 107 8.59 3.47 -10.12
N VAL A 108 9.91 3.35 -10.26
CA VAL A 108 10.85 3.65 -9.17
C VAL A 108 10.67 5.07 -8.65
N LEU A 109 10.49 6.06 -9.54
CA LEU A 109 10.29 7.44 -9.16
C LEU A 109 8.99 7.64 -8.36
N LEU A 110 7.88 7.04 -8.80
CA LEU A 110 6.59 7.11 -8.10
C LEU A 110 6.67 6.42 -6.74
N THR A 111 7.13 5.17 -6.68
CA THR A 111 7.30 4.41 -5.43
C THR A 111 8.22 5.16 -4.45
N SER A 112 9.35 5.73 -4.93
CA SER A 112 10.29 6.49 -4.09
C SER A 112 9.62 7.72 -3.49
N PHE A 113 8.90 8.48 -4.32
CA PHE A 113 8.21 9.69 -3.87
C PHE A 113 7.08 9.35 -2.89
N THR A 114 6.22 8.40 -3.25
CA THR A 114 5.06 8.03 -2.40
C THR A 114 5.51 7.44 -1.07
N THR A 115 6.55 6.60 -1.07
CA THR A 115 7.12 6.04 0.17
C THR A 115 7.73 7.11 1.07
N ALA A 116 8.54 8.02 0.53
CA ALA A 116 9.15 9.07 1.34
C ALA A 116 8.12 10.10 1.84
N SER A 117 7.10 10.40 1.04
CA SER A 117 6.03 11.33 1.42
C SER A 117 4.95 10.70 2.30
N ALA A 118 4.90 9.36 2.42
CA ALA A 118 3.89 8.64 3.21
C ALA A 118 3.85 9.07 4.68
N ILE A 119 4.97 9.56 5.21
CA ILE A 119 5.08 10.10 6.57
C ILE A 119 4.03 11.18 6.83
N ILE A 120 3.77 12.02 5.84
CA ILE A 120 2.82 13.14 5.91
C ILE A 120 1.56 12.82 5.11
N LEU A 121 1.72 12.34 3.87
CA LEU A 121 0.60 12.18 2.95
C LEU A 121 -0.36 11.06 3.37
N THR A 122 0.15 9.93 3.87
CA THR A 122 -0.76 8.82 4.26
C THR A 122 -1.71 9.22 5.40
N PRO A 123 -1.26 9.76 6.56
CA PRO A 123 -2.17 10.16 7.62
C PRO A 123 -3.09 11.31 7.21
N VAL A 124 -2.60 12.31 6.48
CA VAL A 124 -3.39 13.46 6.04
C VAL A 124 -4.45 13.03 5.03
N ALA A 125 -4.06 12.25 4.01
CA ALA A 125 -4.99 11.75 3.00
C ALA A 125 -6.02 10.78 3.63
N PHE A 126 -5.58 9.92 4.57
CA PHE A 126 -6.50 9.05 5.29
C PHE A 126 -7.57 9.84 6.05
N ALA A 127 -7.17 10.82 6.86
CA ALA A 127 -8.11 11.65 7.61
C ALA A 127 -9.08 12.39 6.68
N PHE A 128 -8.58 12.94 5.57
CA PHE A 128 -9.38 13.64 4.58
C PHE A 128 -10.41 12.70 3.91
N TRP A 129 -9.97 11.60 3.31
CA TRP A 129 -10.84 10.71 2.55
C TRP A 129 -11.80 9.91 3.44
N ALA A 130 -11.34 9.45 4.62
CA ALA A 130 -12.21 8.77 5.59
C ALA A 130 -13.27 9.71 6.18
N GLY A 131 -12.95 10.99 6.35
CA GLY A 131 -13.90 11.99 6.81
C GLY A 131 -14.98 12.37 5.78
N MET A 132 -14.76 12.10 4.48
CA MET A 132 -15.73 12.42 3.42
C MET A 132 -16.90 11.44 3.32
N ASN A 133 -16.78 10.24 3.88
CA ASN A 133 -17.84 9.25 3.82
C ASN A 133 -18.49 9.07 5.20
N PRO A 134 -19.83 9.19 5.34
CA PRO A 134 -20.50 9.09 6.64
C PRO A 134 -20.18 7.79 7.40
N ILE A 135 -20.13 6.64 6.71
CA ILE A 135 -19.87 5.33 7.31
C ILE A 135 -18.49 5.30 7.99
N THR A 136 -17.46 5.83 7.33
CA THR A 136 -16.09 5.86 7.85
C THR A 136 -15.88 6.99 8.85
N ALA A 137 -16.52 8.14 8.65
CA ALA A 137 -16.40 9.31 9.52
C ALA A 137 -16.96 9.04 10.93
N GLU A 138 -18.12 8.38 11.02
CA GLU A 138 -18.72 8.02 12.30
C GLU A 138 -17.82 7.07 13.10
N LEU A 139 -17.32 6.01 12.48
CA LEU A 139 -16.41 5.08 13.15
C LEU A 139 -15.10 5.77 13.54
N LEU A 140 -14.54 6.62 12.68
CA LEU A 140 -13.30 7.34 12.96
C LEU A 140 -13.42 8.25 14.19
N GLN A 141 -14.58 8.90 14.38
CA GLN A 141 -14.85 9.73 15.57
C GLN A 141 -14.92 8.89 16.85
N THR A 142 -15.47 7.68 16.79
CA THR A 142 -15.60 6.80 17.97
C THR A 142 -14.28 6.18 18.41
N LEU A 143 -13.31 6.05 17.51
CA LEU A 143 -12.04 5.36 17.77
C LEU A 143 -11.07 6.14 18.66
N ASN A 144 -11.33 7.40 18.98
CA ASN A 144 -10.44 8.25 19.79
C ASN A 144 -8.96 8.08 19.40
N VAL A 145 -8.68 8.16 18.10
CA VAL A 145 -7.33 7.95 17.59
C VAL A 145 -6.41 9.05 18.09
N ASP A 146 -5.41 8.68 18.88
CA ASP A 146 -4.44 9.63 19.42
C ASP A 146 -3.48 10.09 18.30
N PRO A 147 -3.50 11.39 17.91
CA PRO A 147 -2.62 11.92 16.88
C PRO A 147 -1.12 11.73 17.20
N GLU A 148 -0.76 11.81 18.48
CA GLU A 148 0.62 11.62 18.92
C GLU A 148 1.09 10.18 18.67
N LYS A 149 0.22 9.20 18.92
CA LYS A 149 0.47 7.78 18.64
C LYS A 149 0.68 7.54 17.13
N ILE A 150 -0.14 8.18 16.28
CA ILE A 150 0.04 8.11 14.82
C ILE A 150 1.41 8.64 14.43
N VAL A 151 1.75 9.85 14.88
CA VAL A 151 3.02 10.51 14.55
C VAL A 151 4.22 9.66 15.03
N LYS A 152 4.19 9.17 16.27
CA LYS A 152 5.23 8.28 16.79
C LYS A 152 5.38 7.02 15.95
N THR A 153 4.27 6.34 15.66
CA THR A 153 4.27 5.12 14.84
C THR A 153 4.88 5.37 13.46
N VAL A 154 4.48 6.44 12.79
CA VAL A 154 4.99 6.83 11.48
C VAL A 154 6.49 7.17 11.54
N ILE A 155 6.95 7.89 12.57
CA ILE A 155 8.37 8.22 12.74
C ILE A 155 9.20 6.94 12.91
N PHE A 156 8.81 6.05 13.84
CA PHE A 156 9.59 4.86 14.15
C PHE A 156 9.56 3.82 13.03
N LEU A 157 8.41 3.65 12.37
CA LEU A 157 8.22 2.57 11.39
C LEU A 157 8.50 3.00 9.95
N ILE A 158 8.45 4.28 9.63
CA ILE A 158 8.69 4.78 8.28
C ILE A 158 9.91 5.71 8.25
N PHE A 159 9.87 6.82 8.98
CA PHE A 159 10.89 7.87 8.84
C PHE A 159 12.30 7.37 9.16
N ILE A 160 12.49 6.71 10.29
CA ILE A 160 13.82 6.21 10.70
C ILE A 160 14.34 5.15 9.73
N PRO A 161 13.61 4.05 9.42
CA PRO A 161 14.09 3.04 8.48
C PRO A 161 14.34 3.58 7.08
N VAL A 162 13.45 4.45 6.58
CA VAL A 162 13.59 5.06 5.25
C VAL A 162 14.82 5.97 5.21
N SER A 163 15.02 6.81 6.23
CA SER A 163 16.20 7.69 6.30
C SER A 163 17.51 6.88 6.33
N ILE A 164 17.56 5.80 7.11
CA ILE A 164 18.72 4.90 7.17
C ILE A 164 18.97 4.24 5.81
N GLY A 165 17.93 3.70 5.17
CA GLY A 165 18.04 3.04 3.87
C GLY A 165 18.52 3.99 2.77
N MET A 166 17.94 5.19 2.70
CA MET A 166 18.38 6.25 1.77
C MET A 166 19.82 6.69 2.02
N PHE A 167 20.21 6.87 3.30
CA PHE A 167 21.58 7.21 3.68
C PHE A 167 22.56 6.13 3.24
N LEU A 168 22.26 4.85 3.48
CA LEU A 168 23.08 3.74 3.03
C LEU A 168 23.23 3.71 1.51
N ASN A 169 22.12 3.88 0.78
CA ASN A 169 22.14 3.91 -0.68
C ASN A 169 23.00 5.08 -1.21
N HIS A 170 22.92 6.24 -0.58
CA HIS A 170 23.72 7.40 -0.96
C HIS A 170 25.21 7.21 -0.65
N ARG A 171 25.54 6.69 0.54
CA ARG A 171 26.94 6.62 1.03
C ARG A 171 27.68 5.38 0.55
N TYR A 172 26.97 4.25 0.39
CA TYR A 172 27.53 2.94 0.04
C TYR A 172 26.74 2.26 -1.08
N PRO A 173 26.64 2.86 -2.29
CA PRO A 173 25.80 2.34 -3.37
C PRO A 173 26.14 0.93 -3.81
N ASN A 174 27.46 0.58 -3.84
CA ASN A 174 27.92 -0.77 -4.23
C ASN A 174 27.51 -1.84 -3.21
N LEU A 175 27.48 -1.54 -1.93
CA LEU A 175 26.98 -2.43 -0.89
C LEU A 175 25.48 -2.58 -1.02
N THR A 176 24.77 -1.45 -1.15
CA THR A 176 23.32 -1.42 -1.27
C THR A 176 22.83 -2.24 -2.45
N GLU A 177 23.48 -2.14 -3.60
CA GLU A 177 23.12 -2.94 -4.79
C GLU A 177 23.19 -4.46 -4.54
N LYS A 178 24.13 -4.90 -3.69
CA LYS A 178 24.28 -6.32 -3.35
C LYS A 178 23.24 -6.81 -2.35
N ILE A 179 22.87 -5.96 -1.37
CA ILE A 179 22.01 -6.38 -0.24
C ILE A 179 20.53 -6.08 -0.43
N LYS A 180 20.14 -5.12 -1.29
CA LYS A 180 18.75 -4.68 -1.43
C LYS A 180 17.78 -5.81 -1.82
N ARG A 181 18.14 -6.66 -2.79
CA ARG A 181 17.29 -7.79 -3.20
C ARG A 181 17.14 -8.86 -2.11
N PRO A 182 18.24 -9.38 -1.50
CA PRO A 182 18.12 -10.28 -0.36
C PRO A 182 17.27 -9.72 0.77
N ILE A 183 17.49 -8.45 1.16
CA ILE A 183 16.74 -7.81 2.24
C ILE A 183 15.25 -7.70 1.87
N ALA A 184 14.92 -7.22 0.68
CA ALA A 184 13.53 -7.11 0.23
C ALA A 184 12.81 -8.47 0.21
N ASN A 185 13.47 -9.54 -0.28
CA ASN A 185 12.88 -10.87 -0.32
C ASN A 185 12.69 -11.45 1.09
N ILE A 186 13.68 -11.32 1.97
CA ILE A 186 13.61 -11.80 3.35
C ILE A 186 12.51 -11.05 4.11
N SER A 187 12.47 -9.73 4.03
CA SER A 187 11.44 -8.90 4.67
C SER A 187 10.04 -9.30 4.23
N MET A 188 9.85 -9.52 2.92
CA MET A 188 8.58 -9.94 2.35
C MET A 188 8.16 -11.32 2.85
N LEU A 189 9.07 -12.30 2.88
CA LEU A 189 8.78 -13.64 3.37
C LEU A 189 8.41 -13.64 4.86
N ILE A 190 9.16 -12.90 5.68
CA ILE A 190 8.88 -12.76 7.11
C ILE A 190 7.52 -12.09 7.31
N PHE A 191 7.24 -11.02 6.57
CA PHE A 191 5.96 -10.31 6.65
C PHE A 191 4.78 -11.21 6.24
N LEU A 192 4.88 -11.92 5.11
CA LEU A 192 3.84 -12.86 4.67
C LEU A 192 3.63 -13.99 5.68
N GLY A 193 4.71 -14.52 6.26
CA GLY A 193 4.64 -15.52 7.33
C GLY A 193 3.88 -14.99 8.54
N PHE A 194 4.21 -13.78 9.00
CA PHE A 194 3.51 -13.13 10.12
C PHE A 194 2.02 -12.92 9.83
N VAL A 195 1.68 -12.38 8.66
CA VAL A 195 0.28 -12.17 8.24
C VAL A 195 -0.48 -13.50 8.19
N THR A 196 0.15 -14.56 7.66
CA THR A 196 -0.47 -15.88 7.59
C THR A 196 -0.77 -16.42 8.98
N VAL A 197 0.18 -16.34 9.91
CA VAL A 197 -0.02 -16.78 11.31
C VAL A 197 -1.13 -15.95 11.97
N ALA A 198 -1.15 -14.65 11.78
CA ALA A 198 -2.19 -13.77 12.32
C ALA A 198 -3.59 -14.13 11.80
N LEU A 199 -3.73 -14.41 10.50
CA LEU A 199 -5.00 -14.83 9.90
C LEU A 199 -5.44 -16.21 10.38
N VAL A 200 -4.53 -17.18 10.44
CA VAL A 200 -4.84 -18.55 10.90
C VAL A 200 -5.30 -18.53 12.36
N ASN A 201 -4.62 -17.80 13.24
CA ASN A 201 -4.98 -17.70 14.66
C ASN A 201 -6.32 -17.01 14.90
N ASN A 202 -6.78 -16.16 13.97
CA ASN A 202 -8.06 -15.46 14.05
C ASN A 202 -9.11 -15.99 13.06
N TYR A 203 -8.85 -17.10 12.38
CA TYR A 203 -9.71 -17.65 11.32
C TYR A 203 -11.16 -17.82 11.76
N SER A 204 -11.39 -18.42 12.94
CA SER A 204 -12.73 -18.66 13.46
C SER A 204 -13.57 -17.39 13.67
N LYS A 205 -12.93 -16.24 13.91
CA LYS A 205 -13.59 -14.95 14.08
C LYS A 205 -13.90 -14.26 12.74
N MET A 206 -13.15 -14.60 11.69
CA MET A 206 -13.13 -13.86 10.42
C MET A 206 -13.73 -14.65 9.25
N GLN A 207 -13.93 -15.97 9.39
CA GLN A 207 -14.34 -16.87 8.31
C GLN A 207 -15.63 -16.45 7.60
N ASP A 208 -16.59 -15.89 8.35
CA ASP A 208 -17.89 -15.46 7.83
C ASP A 208 -17.77 -14.26 6.87
N TYR A 209 -16.66 -13.52 6.95
CA TYR A 209 -16.42 -12.31 6.15
C TYR A 209 -15.42 -12.51 5.02
N LEU A 210 -14.73 -13.66 4.96
CA LEU A 210 -13.69 -13.91 3.96
C LEU A 210 -14.20 -13.77 2.53
N HIS A 211 -15.40 -14.30 2.22
CA HIS A 211 -15.96 -14.23 0.88
C HIS A 211 -16.32 -12.80 0.46
N VAL A 212 -16.84 -11.98 1.40
CA VAL A 212 -17.18 -10.58 1.13
C VAL A 212 -15.90 -9.77 0.86
N VAL A 213 -14.90 -9.92 1.72
CA VAL A 213 -13.61 -9.23 1.58
C VAL A 213 -12.89 -9.67 0.30
N PHE A 214 -12.96 -10.96 -0.04
CA PHE A 214 -12.42 -11.47 -1.31
C PHE A 214 -13.00 -10.73 -2.51
N LEU A 215 -14.34 -10.63 -2.59
CA LEU A 215 -15.00 -9.95 -3.70
C LEU A 215 -14.71 -8.45 -3.74
N ILE A 216 -14.73 -7.80 -2.57
CA ILE A 216 -14.41 -6.37 -2.48
C ILE A 216 -13.00 -6.10 -3.00
N VAL A 217 -12.00 -6.85 -2.54
CA VAL A 217 -10.59 -6.65 -2.95
C VAL A 217 -10.41 -6.98 -4.43
N LEU A 218 -11.03 -8.05 -4.93
CA LEU A 218 -10.99 -8.41 -6.35
C LEU A 218 -11.49 -7.26 -7.23
N VAL A 219 -12.66 -6.71 -6.91
CA VAL A 219 -13.28 -5.63 -7.69
C VAL A 219 -12.47 -4.34 -7.52
N HIS A 220 -12.15 -3.96 -6.30
CA HIS A 220 -11.44 -2.72 -5.99
C HIS A 220 -10.05 -2.69 -6.65
N ASN A 221 -9.26 -3.74 -6.49
CA ASN A 221 -7.93 -3.85 -7.10
C ASN A 221 -8.01 -3.94 -8.64
N GLY A 222 -8.99 -4.69 -9.17
CA GLY A 222 -9.22 -4.78 -10.61
C GLY A 222 -9.54 -3.42 -11.24
N LEU A 223 -10.42 -2.64 -10.59
CA LEU A 223 -10.74 -1.28 -11.02
C LEU A 223 -9.59 -0.30 -10.83
N ALA A 224 -8.78 -0.46 -9.78
CA ALA A 224 -7.57 0.32 -9.57
C ALA A 224 -6.55 0.10 -10.70
N LEU A 225 -6.28 -1.15 -11.07
CA LEU A 225 -5.42 -1.50 -12.21
C LEU A 225 -5.98 -0.97 -13.52
N PHE A 226 -7.27 -1.15 -13.76
CA PHE A 226 -7.93 -0.67 -14.98
C PHE A 226 -7.88 0.85 -15.11
N GLY A 227 -8.33 1.58 -14.08
CA GLY A 227 -8.34 3.04 -14.09
C GLY A 227 -6.93 3.63 -14.13
N GLY A 228 -5.99 3.04 -13.37
CA GLY A 228 -4.58 3.38 -13.42
C GLY A 228 -3.93 3.19 -14.80
N TYR A 229 -4.49 2.32 -15.65
CA TYR A 229 -4.10 2.22 -17.06
C TYR A 229 -4.80 3.25 -17.94
N GLN A 230 -6.09 3.49 -17.74
CA GLN A 230 -6.89 4.36 -18.60
C GLN A 230 -6.58 5.84 -18.40
N ILE A 231 -6.39 6.29 -17.15
CA ILE A 231 -6.11 7.70 -16.86
C ILE A 231 -4.91 8.22 -17.65
N PRO A 232 -3.70 7.64 -17.57
CA PRO A 232 -2.58 8.12 -18.37
C PRO A 232 -2.83 8.04 -19.88
N ARG A 233 -3.67 7.11 -20.35
CA ARG A 233 -4.07 7.03 -21.77
C ARG A 233 -4.98 8.19 -22.20
N LEU A 234 -5.86 8.65 -21.32
CA LEU A 234 -6.66 9.87 -21.53
C LEU A 234 -5.77 11.12 -21.67
N PHE A 235 -4.66 11.16 -20.91
CA PHE A 235 -3.64 12.23 -21.06
C PHE A 235 -2.64 11.98 -22.19
N LYS A 236 -2.92 11.02 -23.09
CA LYS A 236 -2.10 10.68 -24.26
C LYS A 236 -0.67 10.20 -23.91
N LEU A 237 -0.46 9.65 -22.72
CA LEU A 237 0.82 9.04 -22.37
C LEU A 237 1.03 7.70 -23.11
N SER A 238 2.29 7.32 -23.27
CA SER A 238 2.68 6.06 -23.92
C SER A 238 2.12 4.84 -23.16
N LYS A 239 1.98 3.71 -23.85
CA LYS A 239 1.60 2.44 -23.21
C LYS A 239 2.59 2.03 -22.10
N LYS A 240 3.89 2.34 -22.24
CA LYS A 240 4.89 2.07 -21.19
C LYS A 240 4.58 2.82 -19.89
N ASN A 241 4.25 4.11 -20.00
CA ASN A 241 3.85 4.91 -18.84
C ASN A 241 2.52 4.44 -18.26
N ALA A 242 1.55 4.08 -19.11
CA ALA A 242 0.26 3.58 -18.65
C ALA A 242 0.38 2.25 -17.88
N ARG A 243 1.23 1.33 -18.33
CA ARG A 243 1.53 0.08 -17.59
C ARG A 243 2.16 0.37 -16.23
N ALA A 244 3.13 1.29 -16.16
CA ALA A 244 3.75 1.69 -14.91
C ALA A 244 2.73 2.28 -13.93
N ILE A 245 1.96 3.28 -14.35
CA ILE A 245 0.98 3.95 -13.50
C ILE A 245 -0.14 2.98 -13.07
N SER A 246 -0.59 2.09 -13.96
CA SER A 246 -1.56 1.06 -13.61
C SER A 246 -1.08 0.16 -12.48
N ILE A 247 0.14 -0.36 -12.60
CA ILE A 247 0.71 -1.25 -11.59
C ILE A 247 0.95 -0.50 -10.29
N GLU A 248 1.50 0.72 -10.30
CA GLU A 248 1.67 1.55 -9.11
C GLU A 248 0.35 1.82 -8.40
N THR A 249 -0.72 2.16 -9.15
CA THR A 249 -2.05 2.41 -8.58
C THR A 249 -2.68 1.15 -7.98
N GLY A 250 -2.44 -0.02 -8.56
CA GLY A 250 -3.02 -1.29 -8.09
C GLY A 250 -2.18 -2.00 -7.02
N ILE A 251 -0.89 -1.73 -6.92
CA ILE A 251 0.04 -2.40 -6.01
C ILE A 251 0.43 -1.46 -4.88
N GLN A 252 -0.36 -1.48 -3.82
CA GLN A 252 -0.19 -0.62 -2.67
C GLN A 252 0.61 -1.29 -1.55
N ASN A 253 1.25 -0.51 -0.68
CA ASN A 253 1.95 -1.02 0.49
C ASN A 253 0.97 -1.41 1.59
N SER A 254 0.30 -2.55 1.39
CA SER A 254 -0.64 -3.11 2.38
C SER A 254 0.03 -3.48 3.70
N GLY A 255 1.34 -3.72 3.69
CA GLY A 255 2.12 -3.94 4.90
C GLY A 255 2.08 -2.73 5.82
N LEU A 256 2.37 -1.55 5.30
CA LEU A 256 2.22 -0.29 6.06
C LEU A 256 0.78 -0.11 6.56
N GLY A 257 -0.21 -0.34 5.67
CA GLY A 257 -1.62 -0.24 6.05
C GLY A 257 -1.96 -1.18 7.20
N LEU A 258 -1.53 -2.44 7.13
CA LEU A 258 -1.78 -3.44 8.18
C LEU A 258 -1.19 -3.04 9.54
N VAL A 259 0.00 -2.45 9.54
CA VAL A 259 0.62 -1.95 10.77
C VAL A 259 -0.17 -0.83 11.38
N LEU A 260 -0.55 0.14 10.55
CA LEU A 260 -1.37 1.25 11.02
C LEU A 260 -2.70 0.73 11.58
N ALA A 261 -3.34 -0.26 10.92
CA ALA A 261 -4.55 -0.89 11.42
C ALA A 261 -4.35 -1.54 12.79
N LEU A 262 -3.23 -2.23 12.98
CA LEU A 262 -2.93 -2.92 14.24
C LEU A 262 -2.55 -1.97 15.38
N GLN A 263 -1.74 -0.95 15.10
CA GLN A 263 -1.17 -0.10 16.14
C GLN A 263 -1.96 1.17 16.41
N VAL A 264 -2.48 1.79 15.36
CA VAL A 264 -3.20 3.07 15.46
C VAL A 264 -4.68 2.84 15.66
N PHE A 265 -5.23 1.85 14.95
CA PHE A 265 -6.67 1.54 14.97
C PHE A 265 -7.00 0.30 15.82
N ASN A 266 -6.14 -0.03 16.79
CA ASN A 266 -6.34 -1.07 17.80
C ASN A 266 -6.71 -2.46 17.22
N GLY A 267 -6.25 -2.78 16.00
CA GLY A 267 -6.48 -4.08 15.38
C GLY A 267 -7.93 -4.34 14.96
N LEU A 268 -8.65 -3.31 14.51
CA LEU A 268 -10.02 -3.47 13.99
C LEU A 268 -10.08 -4.59 12.94
N GLY A 269 -10.90 -5.62 13.21
CA GLY A 269 -10.93 -6.86 12.45
C GLY A 269 -11.16 -6.67 10.95
N GLY A 270 -12.13 -5.84 10.57
CA GLY A 270 -12.41 -5.54 9.17
C GLY A 270 -11.26 -4.83 8.46
N MET A 271 -10.58 -3.88 9.13
CA MET A 271 -9.38 -3.22 8.56
C MET A 271 -8.25 -4.22 8.36
N VAL A 272 -7.96 -5.03 9.37
CA VAL A 272 -6.89 -6.03 9.31
C VAL A 272 -7.16 -7.05 8.21
N LEU A 273 -8.40 -7.55 8.12
CA LEU A 273 -8.77 -8.56 7.14
C LEU A 273 -8.63 -8.07 5.70
N ILE A 274 -9.13 -6.86 5.39
CA ILE A 274 -9.06 -6.32 4.03
C ILE A 274 -7.63 -5.97 3.63
N LEU A 275 -6.82 -5.43 4.53
CA LEU A 275 -5.43 -5.08 4.27
C LEU A 275 -4.55 -6.33 4.09
N ALA A 276 -4.76 -7.36 4.92
CA ALA A 276 -4.06 -8.62 4.79
C ALA A 276 -4.40 -9.32 3.46
N TRP A 277 -5.69 -9.36 3.11
CA TRP A 277 -6.11 -9.96 1.84
C TRP A 277 -5.65 -9.15 0.63
N TRP A 278 -5.65 -7.82 0.71
CA TRP A 278 -5.07 -6.98 -0.33
C TRP A 278 -3.60 -7.33 -0.56
N GLY A 279 -2.82 -7.51 0.52
CA GLY A 279 -1.40 -7.88 0.46
C GLY A 279 -1.13 -9.17 -0.30
N ILE A 280 -2.04 -10.14 -0.23
CA ILE A 280 -1.95 -11.40 -0.98
C ILE A 280 -2.44 -11.19 -2.42
N TRP A 281 -3.62 -10.60 -2.57
CA TRP A 281 -4.29 -10.50 -3.85
C TRP A 281 -3.55 -9.61 -4.85
N HIS A 282 -3.03 -8.47 -4.42
CA HIS A 282 -2.32 -7.56 -5.31
C HIS A 282 -1.06 -8.20 -5.93
N LEU A 283 -0.41 -9.13 -5.22
CA LEU A 283 0.71 -9.89 -5.77
C LEU A 283 0.25 -10.79 -6.92
N ILE A 284 -0.88 -11.48 -6.74
CA ILE A 284 -1.46 -12.38 -7.74
C ILE A 284 -1.90 -11.57 -8.97
N SER A 285 -2.70 -10.53 -8.76
CA SER A 285 -3.25 -9.69 -9.84
C SER A 285 -2.18 -8.93 -10.60
N GLY A 286 -1.22 -8.32 -9.88
CA GLY A 286 -0.11 -7.57 -10.46
C GLY A 286 0.84 -8.47 -11.25
N PHE A 287 1.17 -9.64 -10.73
CA PHE A 287 1.99 -10.62 -11.47
C PHE A 287 1.25 -11.11 -12.72
N THR A 288 -0.02 -11.45 -12.58
CA THR A 288 -0.86 -11.92 -13.70
C THR A 288 -0.94 -10.89 -14.82
N ILE A 289 -1.27 -9.63 -14.51
CA ILE A 289 -1.35 -8.58 -15.53
C ILE A 289 0.01 -8.29 -16.16
N SER A 290 1.08 -8.36 -15.38
CA SER A 290 2.45 -8.15 -15.88
C SER A 290 2.87 -9.25 -16.86
N MET A 291 2.52 -10.52 -16.56
CA MET A 291 2.75 -11.64 -17.47
C MET A 291 1.94 -11.51 -18.76
N ILE A 292 0.68 -11.09 -18.68
CA ILE A 292 -0.14 -10.85 -19.87
C ILE A 292 0.48 -9.74 -20.73
N TRP A 293 0.91 -8.64 -20.10
CA TRP A 293 1.50 -7.51 -20.81
C TRP A 293 2.90 -7.78 -21.35
N SER A 294 3.68 -8.66 -20.70
CA SER A 294 5.01 -9.05 -21.21
C SER A 294 4.97 -9.66 -22.61
N ARG A 295 3.86 -10.32 -22.94
CA ARG A 295 3.63 -10.97 -24.23
C ARG A 295 3.09 -10.03 -25.32
N LYS A 296 2.67 -8.81 -24.96
CA LYS A 296 2.10 -7.82 -25.88
C LYS A 296 3.15 -6.77 -26.25
N PRO A 297 3.24 -6.36 -27.53
CA PRO A 297 4.11 -5.28 -27.96
C PRO A 297 3.76 -3.97 -27.23
N VAL A 298 4.76 -3.12 -27.08
CA VAL A 298 4.66 -1.83 -26.38
C VAL A 298 5.08 -0.74 -27.34
N ASP A 299 4.34 -0.58 -28.41
CA ASP A 299 4.59 0.49 -29.38
C ASP A 299 3.87 1.78 -28.95
#